data_6af946723a644a1976f2597dbb6a8830
#
_entry.id   6af946723a644a1976f2597dbb6a8830
#
_cell.length_a   1.000
_cell.length_b   1.000
_cell.length_c   1.000
_cell.angle_alpha   90.00
_cell.angle_beta   90.00
_cell.angle_gamma   90.00
#
_symmetry.space_group_name_H-M   'P 1'
#
loop_
_entity.id
_entity.type
_entity.pdbx_description
1 polymer ?
#
loop_
_entity_poly.entity_id
_entity_poly.type
_entity_poly.pdbx_seq_one_letter_code
_entity_poly.pdbx_strand_id
1 'polypeptide(L)'
;IKYTIKTRDKFNAFRRCYLGDDELELGKKLTYSRAKYYFNEDDTKIVEFLFNYSRFSVGNYEVRDEPLKLNNREFNELLRLLENKTFTLAGNTIKNIVKGMPTDYRLDYEDDKYKFFIDNYDQYLVVDNDARFVIYDNKLYLLDIEDSKILCELYDNGVNSVVFAKENLELFKKGLLRKTINNIVVDDNIQEIKVSKEKKISIYFDLAEDRVRANVKLKYGNSEFDYFDKVDDIIRDDDFENKAISDLTAYG
;
A
#
# COMPACT_ATOMS: atom_id res chain seq x y z
N ILE A 1 17.92 -3.52 19.80
CA ILE A 1 16.54 -3.96 20.13
C ILE A 1 16.08 -4.92 19.06
N LYS A 2 15.45 -6.03 19.45
CA LYS A 2 14.82 -6.97 18.52
C LYS A 2 13.31 -6.81 18.59
N TYR A 3 12.71 -6.38 17.49
CA TYR A 3 11.26 -6.20 17.39
C TYR A 3 10.64 -7.42 16.74
N THR A 4 9.62 -8.01 17.38
CA THR A 4 8.90 -9.18 16.85
C THR A 4 7.39 -8.90 16.89
N ILE A 5 6.76 -9.04 15.73
CA ILE A 5 5.31 -8.89 15.56
C ILE A 5 4.75 -10.22 15.07
N LYS A 6 3.76 -10.76 15.77
CA LYS A 6 3.02 -11.97 15.34
C LYS A 6 1.65 -11.57 14.84
N THR A 7 1.18 -12.27 13.83
CA THR A 7 -0.14 -12.07 13.25
C THR A 7 -1.01 -13.30 13.57
N ARG A 8 -2.19 -13.07 14.08
CA ARG A 8 -3.37 -13.97 14.10
C ARG A 8 -4.55 -13.05 14.37
N ASP A 9 -5.46 -12.87 13.43
CA ASP A 9 -6.67 -12.04 13.50
C ASP A 9 -6.46 -10.56 13.93
N LYS A 10 -5.35 -10.25 14.60
CA LYS A 10 -4.90 -8.91 15.01
C LYS A 10 -3.39 -8.87 15.10
N PHE A 11 -2.81 -7.70 14.85
CA PHE A 11 -1.37 -7.49 15.02
C PHE A 11 -1.00 -7.55 16.51
N ASN A 12 -0.18 -8.51 16.87
CA ASN A 12 0.30 -8.70 18.23
C ASN A 12 1.76 -8.29 18.33
N ALA A 13 2.05 -7.12 18.90
CA ALA A 13 3.40 -6.64 19.16
C ALA A 13 3.91 -7.19 20.50
N PHE A 14 5.08 -7.83 20.48
CA PHE A 14 5.70 -8.37 21.69
C PHE A 14 6.59 -7.30 22.34
N ARG A 15 6.42 -7.13 23.65
CA ARG A 15 7.14 -6.18 24.49
C ARG A 15 8.48 -6.71 25.00
N ARG A 16 9.18 -7.49 24.21
CA ARG A 16 10.49 -8.03 24.61
C ARG A 16 11.59 -7.14 24.06
N CYS A 17 12.30 -6.47 24.95
CA CYS A 17 13.51 -5.73 24.62
C CYS A 17 14.72 -6.52 25.09
N TYR A 18 15.77 -6.52 24.30
CA TYR A 18 17.05 -7.17 24.63
C TYR A 18 18.15 -6.13 24.68
N LEU A 19 18.98 -6.18 25.71
CA LEU A 19 20.24 -5.44 25.76
C LEU A 19 21.37 -6.46 25.68
N GLY A 20 21.99 -6.60 24.52
CA GLY A 20 22.84 -7.74 24.23
C GLY A 20 22.04 -9.03 24.22
N ASP A 21 22.46 -10.04 24.97
CA ASP A 21 21.74 -11.31 25.12
C ASP A 21 20.74 -11.31 26.28
N ASP A 22 20.73 -10.25 27.09
CA ASP A 22 19.83 -10.14 28.25
C ASP A 22 18.47 -9.63 27.86
N GLU A 23 17.42 -10.39 28.18
CA GLU A 23 16.02 -9.97 28.05
C GLU A 23 15.64 -8.97 29.14
N LEU A 24 15.18 -7.76 28.71
CA LEU A 24 14.67 -6.75 29.61
C LEU A 24 13.14 -6.77 29.63
N GLU A 25 12.55 -7.08 30.78
CA GLU A 25 11.10 -6.98 30.96
C GLU A 25 10.66 -5.51 31.01
N LEU A 26 9.87 -5.07 30.03
CA LEU A 26 9.23 -3.77 30.04
C LEU A 26 8.26 -3.65 31.23
N GLY A 27 8.41 -2.59 32.02
CA GLY A 27 7.56 -2.31 33.18
C GLY A 27 8.15 -2.71 34.52
N LYS A 28 8.82 -3.86 34.65
CA LYS A 28 9.50 -4.26 35.89
C LYS A 28 10.94 -3.79 35.94
N LYS A 29 11.71 -4.09 34.90
CA LYS A 29 13.14 -3.75 34.83
C LYS A 29 13.39 -2.47 34.02
N LEU A 30 12.55 -2.19 33.02
CA LEU A 30 12.64 -1.02 32.17
C LEU A 30 11.38 -0.16 32.29
N THR A 31 11.47 0.92 33.05
CA THR A 31 10.43 1.96 33.08
C THR A 31 10.67 2.97 31.96
N TYR A 32 9.62 3.69 31.52
CA TYR A 32 9.74 4.75 30.51
C TYR A 32 10.85 5.76 30.86
N SER A 33 10.93 6.20 32.11
CA SER A 33 11.96 7.13 32.58
C SER A 33 13.39 6.58 32.45
N ARG A 34 13.58 5.26 32.52
CA ARG A 34 14.87 4.60 32.34
C ARG A 34 15.18 4.31 30.88
N ALA A 35 14.19 4.12 30.01
CA ALA A 35 14.38 3.86 28.59
C ALA A 35 15.25 4.92 27.92
N LYS A 36 15.09 6.20 28.29
CA LYS A 36 15.88 7.33 27.78
C LYS A 36 17.40 7.18 27.97
N TYR A 37 17.83 6.41 28.95
CA TYR A 37 19.26 6.24 29.25
C TYR A 37 19.90 5.05 28.50
N TYR A 38 19.05 4.13 27.98
CA TYR A 38 19.53 2.90 27.36
C TYR A 38 19.34 2.86 25.86
N PHE A 39 18.44 3.68 25.33
CA PHE A 39 18.07 3.68 23.92
C PHE A 39 18.36 5.02 23.27
N ASN A 40 18.65 4.98 21.97
CA ASN A 40 18.70 6.19 21.17
C ASN A 40 17.28 6.81 21.05
N GLU A 41 17.18 7.99 20.47
CA GLU A 41 15.92 8.74 20.38
C GLU A 41 14.84 7.96 19.61
N ASP A 42 15.20 7.30 18.51
CA ASP A 42 14.24 6.56 17.69
C ASP A 42 13.72 5.31 18.40
N ASP A 43 14.62 4.54 19.03
CA ASP A 43 14.22 3.38 19.81
C ASP A 43 13.40 3.78 21.04
N THR A 44 13.67 4.96 21.61
CA THR A 44 12.87 5.52 22.71
C THR A 44 11.43 5.79 22.27
N LYS A 45 11.21 6.34 21.06
CA LYS A 45 9.87 6.55 20.49
C LYS A 45 9.08 5.25 20.33
N ILE A 46 9.75 4.17 19.92
CA ILE A 46 9.12 2.85 19.80
C ILE A 46 8.74 2.30 21.17
N VAL A 47 9.64 2.42 22.15
CA VAL A 47 9.35 2.01 23.53
C VAL A 47 8.20 2.82 24.10
N GLU A 48 8.17 4.14 23.87
CA GLU A 48 7.08 5.03 24.27
C GLU A 48 5.74 4.63 23.66
N PHE A 49 5.72 4.34 22.36
CA PHE A 49 4.54 3.79 21.67
C PHE A 49 4.04 2.53 22.38
N LEU A 50 4.92 1.56 22.62
CA LEU A 50 4.57 0.30 23.28
C LEU A 50 4.03 0.52 24.70
N PHE A 51 4.54 1.53 25.44
CA PHE A 51 4.00 1.90 26.75
C PHE A 51 2.62 2.56 26.64
N ASN A 52 2.42 3.49 25.71
CA ASN A 52 1.17 4.23 25.57
C ASN A 52 0.00 3.33 25.16
N TYR A 53 0.25 2.36 24.28
CA TYR A 53 -0.77 1.40 23.86
C TYR A 53 -0.89 0.18 24.79
N SER A 54 0.07 -0.04 25.69
CA SER A 54 -0.13 -0.94 26.79
C SER A 54 -1.09 -0.27 27.75
N ARG A 55 -2.37 -0.63 27.72
CA ARG A 55 -3.35 -0.18 28.72
C ARG A 55 -2.89 -0.64 30.12
N PHE A 56 -2.01 0.16 30.71
CA PHE A 56 -1.73 0.04 32.13
C PHE A 56 -2.99 0.52 32.85
N SER A 57 -3.78 -0.39 33.41
CA SER A 57 -4.70 -0.01 34.46
C SER A 57 -3.83 0.55 35.59
N VAL A 58 -3.95 1.85 35.83
CA VAL A 58 -3.35 2.55 36.98
C VAL A 58 -3.84 1.82 38.22
N GLY A 59 -3.00 0.99 38.83
CA GLY A 59 -3.34 0.34 40.09
C GLY A 59 -2.71 -1.03 40.36
N ASN A 60 -2.45 -1.85 39.34
CA ASN A 60 -1.80 -3.15 39.51
C ASN A 60 -0.66 -3.30 38.52
N TYR A 61 0.58 -3.27 39.03
CA TYR A 61 1.83 -3.42 38.27
C TYR A 61 2.09 -4.85 37.74
N GLU A 62 1.08 -5.64 37.49
CA GLU A 62 1.24 -6.91 36.79
C GLU A 62 1.30 -6.65 35.29
N VAL A 63 2.51 -6.55 34.77
CA VAL A 63 2.75 -6.68 33.34
C VAL A 63 2.43 -8.11 32.97
N ARG A 64 1.21 -8.35 32.48
CA ARG A 64 0.85 -9.63 31.89
C ARG A 64 1.69 -9.81 30.62
N ASP A 65 2.21 -10.99 30.41
CA ASP A 65 2.94 -11.43 29.20
C ASP A 65 2.02 -11.47 27.96
N GLU A 66 0.96 -10.67 27.94
CA GLU A 66 0.02 -10.60 26.84
C GLU A 66 0.55 -9.68 25.74
N PRO A 67 0.52 -10.14 24.48
CA PRO A 67 0.92 -9.31 23.35
C PRO A 67 0.00 -8.10 23.22
N LEU A 68 0.57 -6.98 22.83
CA LEU A 68 -0.18 -5.77 22.53
C LEU A 68 -1.01 -5.99 21.26
N LYS A 69 -2.34 -5.90 21.38
CA LYS A 69 -3.26 -6.02 20.24
C LYS A 69 -3.43 -4.66 19.58
N LEU A 70 -2.95 -4.53 18.36
CA LEU A 70 -3.03 -3.31 17.56
C LEU A 70 -4.11 -3.43 16.51
N ASN A 71 -4.90 -2.38 16.32
CA ASN A 71 -5.75 -2.22 15.14
C ASN A 71 -4.90 -1.70 13.94
N ASN A 72 -5.50 -1.61 12.75
CA ASN A 72 -4.78 -1.19 11.54
C ASN A 72 -4.15 0.20 11.65
N ARG A 73 -4.79 1.15 12.32
CA ARG A 73 -4.26 2.50 12.52
C ARG A 73 -3.04 2.49 13.45
N GLU A 74 -3.15 1.80 14.56
CA GLU A 74 -2.08 1.66 15.54
C GLU A 74 -0.89 0.89 14.94
N PHE A 75 -1.18 -0.13 14.13
CA PHE A 75 -0.14 -0.87 13.41
C PHE A 75 0.59 0.02 12.38
N ASN A 76 -0.13 0.83 11.62
CA ASN A 76 0.49 1.80 10.71
C ASN A 76 1.36 2.83 11.44
N GLU A 77 0.96 3.27 12.64
CA GLU A 77 1.76 4.16 13.48
C GLU A 77 3.06 3.46 13.94
N LEU A 78 2.98 2.19 14.36
CA LEU A 78 4.16 1.40 14.70
C LEU A 78 5.08 1.22 13.49
N LEU A 79 4.54 0.94 12.31
CA LEU A 79 5.34 0.78 11.08
C LEU A 79 6.12 2.05 10.72
N ARG A 80 5.56 3.24 10.94
CA ARG A 80 6.29 4.51 10.76
C ARG A 80 7.49 4.63 11.70
N LEU A 81 7.36 4.15 12.93
CA LEU A 81 8.46 4.13 13.89
C LEU A 81 9.51 3.05 13.56
N LEU A 82 9.11 2.00 12.86
CA LEU A 82 9.98 0.92 12.40
C LEU A 82 10.60 1.19 11.02
N GLU A 83 10.27 2.31 10.40
CA GLU A 83 10.91 2.73 9.14
C GLU A 83 12.43 2.77 9.34
N ASN A 84 13.20 2.17 8.44
CA ASN A 84 14.65 1.98 8.54
C ASN A 84 15.14 1.05 9.68
N LYS A 85 14.26 0.27 10.30
CA LYS A 85 14.63 -0.77 11.28
C LYS A 85 14.39 -2.16 10.69
N THR A 86 15.21 -3.11 11.10
CA THR A 86 14.94 -4.52 10.83
C THR A 86 14.06 -5.09 11.94
N PHE A 87 12.96 -5.73 11.58
CA PHE A 87 12.03 -6.35 12.53
C PHE A 87 11.50 -7.69 12.01
N THR A 88 10.88 -8.47 12.88
CA THR A 88 10.27 -9.74 12.50
C THR A 88 8.75 -9.59 12.48
N LEU A 89 8.12 -9.95 11.36
CA LEU A 89 6.67 -9.95 11.18
C LEU A 89 6.23 -11.32 10.65
N ALA A 90 5.27 -11.96 11.32
CA ALA A 90 4.77 -13.30 10.95
C ALA A 90 5.89 -14.35 10.72
N GLY A 91 6.97 -14.26 11.49
CA GLY A 91 8.14 -15.14 11.35
C GLY A 91 9.17 -14.72 10.31
N ASN A 92 8.86 -13.74 9.48
CA ASN A 92 9.76 -13.24 8.42
C ASN A 92 10.55 -12.03 8.90
N THR A 93 11.82 -11.96 8.54
CA THR A 93 12.66 -10.78 8.80
C THR A 93 12.39 -9.71 7.77
N ILE A 94 11.86 -8.58 8.19
CA ILE A 94 11.55 -7.44 7.34
C ILE A 94 12.68 -6.43 7.43
N LYS A 95 13.21 -6.05 6.27
CA LYS A 95 14.31 -5.08 6.14
C LYS A 95 13.83 -3.71 5.67
N ASN A 96 12.76 -3.68 4.88
CA ASN A 96 12.22 -2.46 4.29
C ASN A 96 10.70 -2.48 4.29
N ILE A 97 10.10 -1.30 4.41
CA ILE A 97 8.67 -1.06 4.21
C ILE A 97 8.52 -0.29 2.90
N VAL A 98 7.66 -0.79 2.01
CA VAL A 98 7.45 -0.26 0.65
C VAL A 98 5.96 0.03 0.46
N LYS A 99 5.62 1.08 -0.27
CA LYS A 99 4.23 1.37 -0.65
C LYS A 99 3.94 0.83 -2.05
N GLY A 100 2.74 0.28 -2.23
CA GLY A 100 2.26 -0.27 -3.50
C GLY A 100 2.44 -1.78 -3.60
N MET A 101 2.15 -2.32 -4.77
CA MET A 101 2.24 -3.76 -5.07
C MET A 101 3.68 -4.25 -5.13
N PRO A 102 3.95 -5.51 -4.70
CA PRO A 102 5.29 -6.12 -4.82
C PRO A 102 5.76 -6.31 -6.26
N THR A 103 4.84 -6.69 -7.15
CA THR A 103 5.10 -6.98 -8.56
C THR A 103 4.01 -6.36 -9.43
N ASP A 104 4.23 -6.34 -10.74
CA ASP A 104 3.26 -5.80 -11.67
C ASP A 104 2.07 -6.76 -11.88
N TYR A 105 0.92 -6.20 -12.21
CA TYR A 105 -0.16 -6.92 -12.85
C TYR A 105 0.24 -7.25 -14.29
N ARG A 106 -0.27 -8.34 -14.81
CA ARG A 106 -0.05 -8.72 -16.21
C ARG A 106 -1.36 -9.02 -16.92
N LEU A 107 -1.38 -8.69 -18.20
CA LEU A 107 -2.44 -9.07 -19.10
C LEU A 107 -1.83 -9.75 -20.33
N ASP A 108 -2.04 -11.04 -20.44
CA ASP A 108 -1.61 -11.85 -21.58
C ASP A 108 -2.81 -12.21 -22.45
N TYR A 109 -2.55 -12.54 -23.72
CA TYR A 109 -3.57 -13.02 -24.67
C TYR A 109 -3.10 -14.31 -25.33
N GLU A 110 -3.83 -15.40 -25.08
CA GLU A 110 -3.54 -16.74 -25.59
C GLU A 110 -4.86 -17.50 -25.83
N ASP A 111 -4.93 -18.29 -26.91
CA ASP A 111 -6.09 -19.11 -27.25
C ASP A 111 -7.43 -18.34 -27.27
N ASP A 112 -7.45 -17.17 -27.89
CA ASP A 112 -8.63 -16.29 -27.99
C ASP A 112 -9.18 -15.81 -26.63
N LYS A 113 -8.37 -15.84 -25.57
CA LYS A 113 -8.73 -15.39 -24.23
C LYS A 113 -7.68 -14.46 -23.66
N TYR A 114 -8.13 -13.53 -22.85
CA TYR A 114 -7.28 -12.71 -22.01
C TYR A 114 -7.09 -13.36 -20.66
N LYS A 115 -5.88 -13.28 -20.13
CA LYS A 115 -5.53 -13.70 -18.78
C LYS A 115 -4.91 -12.56 -18.02
N PHE A 116 -5.63 -12.09 -17.01
CA PHE A 116 -5.14 -11.10 -16.05
C PHE A 116 -4.64 -11.80 -14.79
N PHE A 117 -3.44 -11.47 -14.32
CA PHE A 117 -2.84 -12.09 -13.15
C PHE A 117 -1.80 -11.17 -12.48
N ILE A 118 -1.31 -11.58 -11.31
CA ILE A 118 -0.24 -10.91 -10.59
C ILE A 118 1.01 -11.78 -10.70
N ASP A 119 2.14 -11.20 -11.11
CA ASP A 119 3.41 -11.90 -11.15
C ASP A 119 3.81 -12.39 -9.76
N ASN A 120 4.27 -13.65 -9.68
CA ASN A 120 4.75 -14.28 -8.45
C ASN A 120 3.75 -14.25 -7.27
N TYR A 121 2.45 -14.22 -7.55
CA TYR A 121 1.39 -14.19 -6.55
C TYR A 121 1.52 -15.28 -5.47
N ASP A 122 1.95 -16.47 -5.86
CA ASP A 122 2.15 -17.63 -4.97
C ASP A 122 3.26 -17.43 -3.93
N GLN A 123 4.13 -16.44 -4.13
CA GLN A 123 5.19 -16.07 -3.19
C GLN A 123 4.75 -14.98 -2.19
N TYR A 124 3.53 -14.48 -2.32
CA TYR A 124 3.00 -13.47 -1.42
C TYR A 124 2.54 -14.09 -0.10
N LEU A 125 2.93 -13.49 1.01
CA LEU A 125 2.36 -13.77 2.31
C LEU A 125 1.47 -12.60 2.72
N VAL A 126 0.16 -12.78 2.60
CA VAL A 126 -0.84 -11.82 3.08
C VAL A 126 -0.87 -11.86 4.61
N VAL A 127 -0.75 -10.69 5.24
CA VAL A 127 -0.53 -10.56 6.69
C VAL A 127 -1.84 -10.29 7.44
N ASP A 128 -2.80 -9.67 6.79
CA ASP A 128 -4.09 -9.29 7.35
C ASP A 128 -5.27 -9.72 6.45
N ASN A 129 -6.47 -9.73 7.02
CA ASN A 129 -7.68 -10.17 6.30
C ASN A 129 -8.09 -9.22 5.16
N ASP A 130 -7.69 -7.95 5.25
CA ASP A 130 -8.00 -6.94 4.22
C ASP A 130 -6.93 -6.88 3.11
N ALA A 131 -5.93 -7.77 3.14
CA ALA A 131 -4.78 -7.81 2.23
C ALA A 131 -4.07 -6.43 2.05
N ARG A 132 -4.06 -5.60 3.09
CA ARG A 132 -3.36 -4.30 3.06
C ARG A 132 -1.87 -4.42 3.29
N PHE A 133 -1.44 -5.53 3.85
CA PHE A 133 -0.06 -5.79 4.21
C PHE A 133 0.38 -7.12 3.61
N VAL A 134 1.38 -7.05 2.75
CA VAL A 134 1.92 -8.23 2.05
C VAL A 134 3.41 -8.31 2.27
N ILE A 135 3.90 -9.48 2.64
CA ILE A 135 5.34 -9.76 2.71
C ILE A 135 5.76 -10.45 1.41
N TYR A 136 6.77 -9.89 0.77
CA TYR A 136 7.43 -10.46 -0.40
C TYR A 136 8.93 -10.06 -0.39
N ASP A 137 9.81 -11.00 -0.67
CA ASP A 137 11.27 -10.79 -0.70
C ASP A 137 11.84 -10.02 0.52
N ASN A 138 11.45 -10.43 1.73
CA ASN A 138 11.86 -9.78 3.00
C ASN A 138 11.51 -8.29 3.13
N LYS A 139 10.54 -7.82 2.37
CA LYS A 139 9.96 -6.48 2.44
C LYS A 139 8.51 -6.57 2.84
N LEU A 140 8.05 -5.56 3.56
CA LEU A 140 6.63 -5.38 3.85
C LEU A 140 6.05 -4.34 2.89
N TYR A 141 5.09 -4.75 2.10
CA TYR A 141 4.37 -3.88 1.17
C TYR A 141 3.06 -3.41 1.79
N LEU A 142 2.82 -2.10 1.68
CA LEU A 142 1.58 -1.46 2.11
C LEU A 142 0.77 -1.15 0.85
N LEU A 143 -0.27 -1.94 0.64
CA LEU A 143 -1.14 -1.80 -0.52
C LEU A 143 -2.12 -0.63 -0.34
N ASP A 144 -2.47 0.02 -1.43
CA ASP A 144 -3.61 0.94 -1.44
C ASP A 144 -4.95 0.16 -1.39
N ILE A 145 -6.05 0.89 -1.38
CA ILE A 145 -7.38 0.29 -1.22
C ILE A 145 -7.77 -0.56 -2.44
N GLU A 146 -7.39 -0.14 -3.65
CA GLU A 146 -7.79 -0.84 -4.86
C GLU A 146 -6.96 -2.11 -5.07
N ASP A 147 -5.65 -2.02 -4.90
CA ASP A 147 -4.75 -3.19 -4.92
C ASP A 147 -5.16 -4.23 -3.86
N SER A 148 -5.48 -3.75 -2.65
CA SER A 148 -5.96 -4.57 -1.55
C SER A 148 -7.24 -5.34 -1.90
N LYS A 149 -8.23 -4.68 -2.52
CA LYS A 149 -9.48 -5.32 -2.96
C LYS A 149 -9.24 -6.38 -4.03
N ILE A 150 -8.42 -6.06 -5.03
CA ILE A 150 -8.09 -7.01 -6.10
C ILE A 150 -7.42 -8.25 -5.51
N LEU A 151 -6.46 -8.05 -4.61
CA LEU A 151 -5.75 -9.16 -3.97
C LEU A 151 -6.68 -10.00 -3.09
N CYS A 152 -7.58 -9.38 -2.30
CA CYS A 152 -8.59 -10.09 -1.52
C CYS A 152 -9.51 -10.92 -2.42
N GLU A 153 -10.02 -10.37 -3.51
CA GLU A 153 -10.90 -11.11 -4.42
C GLU A 153 -10.20 -12.34 -5.02
N LEU A 154 -8.93 -12.22 -5.41
CA LEU A 154 -8.17 -13.37 -5.90
C LEU A 154 -7.94 -14.41 -4.79
N TYR A 155 -7.57 -13.95 -3.60
CA TYR A 155 -7.28 -14.82 -2.46
C TYR A 155 -8.51 -15.57 -1.95
N ASP A 156 -9.63 -14.87 -1.77
CA ASP A 156 -10.89 -15.45 -1.26
C ASP A 156 -11.48 -16.47 -2.23
N ASN A 157 -11.29 -16.26 -3.54
CA ASN A 157 -11.72 -17.19 -4.57
C ASN A 157 -10.72 -18.33 -4.82
N GLY A 158 -9.54 -18.30 -4.16
CA GLY A 158 -8.49 -19.31 -4.33
C GLY A 158 -7.92 -19.36 -5.75
N VAL A 159 -7.95 -18.22 -6.46
CA VAL A 159 -7.46 -18.09 -7.84
C VAL A 159 -6.29 -17.12 -7.91
N ASN A 160 -5.36 -17.39 -8.82
CA ASN A 160 -4.21 -16.52 -9.08
C ASN A 160 -4.36 -15.70 -10.37
N SER A 161 -5.45 -15.90 -11.10
CA SER A 161 -5.69 -15.23 -12.38
C SER A 161 -7.17 -15.16 -12.70
N VAL A 162 -7.54 -14.18 -13.52
CA VAL A 162 -8.87 -14.03 -14.12
C VAL A 162 -8.74 -14.24 -15.63
N VAL A 163 -9.48 -15.21 -16.15
CA VAL A 163 -9.51 -15.50 -17.60
C VAL A 163 -10.85 -15.07 -18.17
N PHE A 164 -10.83 -14.31 -19.27
CA PHE A 164 -12.06 -13.80 -19.89
C PHE A 164 -11.96 -13.77 -21.42
N ALA A 165 -13.11 -13.84 -22.07
CA ALA A 165 -13.23 -13.83 -23.52
C ALA A 165 -13.14 -12.39 -24.09
N LYS A 166 -12.89 -12.26 -25.39
CA LYS A 166 -12.70 -10.98 -26.08
C LYS A 166 -13.89 -10.03 -25.93
N GLU A 167 -15.10 -10.56 -25.88
CA GLU A 167 -16.34 -9.79 -25.71
C GLU A 167 -16.36 -9.01 -24.37
N ASN A 168 -15.64 -9.47 -23.37
CA ASN A 168 -15.55 -8.86 -22.05
C ASN A 168 -14.41 -7.84 -21.92
N LEU A 169 -13.64 -7.60 -22.97
CA LEU A 169 -12.49 -6.69 -22.94
C LEU A 169 -12.89 -5.26 -22.55
N GLU A 170 -14.01 -4.76 -23.07
CA GLU A 170 -14.49 -3.41 -22.74
C GLU A 170 -14.93 -3.28 -21.27
N LEU A 171 -15.50 -4.35 -20.71
CA LEU A 171 -15.82 -4.40 -19.27
C LEU A 171 -14.53 -4.37 -18.41
N PHE A 172 -13.53 -5.15 -18.82
CA PHE A 172 -12.22 -5.17 -18.18
C PHE A 172 -11.55 -3.78 -18.25
N LYS A 173 -11.54 -3.11 -19.40
CA LYS A 173 -10.99 -1.77 -19.58
C LYS A 173 -11.64 -0.76 -18.63
N LYS A 174 -12.97 -0.75 -18.55
CA LYS A 174 -13.74 0.19 -17.71
C LYS A 174 -13.62 -0.09 -16.22
N GLY A 175 -13.35 -1.31 -15.83
CA GLY A 175 -13.25 -1.74 -14.44
C GLY A 175 -11.80 -1.90 -13.98
N LEU A 176 -11.29 -3.11 -14.13
CA LEU A 176 -10.04 -3.54 -13.51
C LEU A 176 -8.81 -2.83 -14.09
N LEU A 177 -8.76 -2.63 -15.41
CA LEU A 177 -7.60 -2.01 -16.06
C LEU A 177 -7.38 -0.56 -15.61
N ARG A 178 -8.44 0.23 -15.39
CA ARG A 178 -8.32 1.60 -14.86
C ARG A 178 -7.68 1.65 -13.48
N LYS A 179 -7.98 0.66 -12.65
CA LYS A 179 -7.46 0.57 -11.27
C LYS A 179 -6.00 0.11 -11.22
N THR A 180 -5.56 -0.65 -12.21
CA THR A 180 -4.22 -1.24 -12.27
C THR A 180 -3.29 -0.56 -13.28
N ILE A 181 -3.75 0.51 -13.92
CA ILE A 181 -3.07 1.13 -15.07
C ILE A 181 -1.63 1.57 -14.79
N ASN A 182 -1.31 1.89 -13.54
CA ASN A 182 0.03 2.33 -13.14
C ASN A 182 1.02 1.18 -12.99
N ASN A 183 0.50 -0.03 -12.74
CA ASN A 183 1.29 -1.22 -12.39
C ASN A 183 0.99 -2.41 -13.29
N ILE A 184 0.43 -2.21 -14.49
CA ILE A 184 0.12 -3.28 -15.41
C ILE A 184 1.10 -3.36 -16.56
N VAL A 185 1.51 -4.57 -16.91
CA VAL A 185 2.25 -4.93 -18.12
C VAL A 185 1.29 -5.65 -19.05
N VAL A 186 1.11 -5.11 -20.23
CA VAL A 186 0.24 -5.67 -21.27
C VAL A 186 1.11 -6.35 -22.33
N ASP A 187 0.75 -7.57 -22.71
CA ASP A 187 1.45 -8.31 -23.78
C ASP A 187 1.42 -7.52 -25.10
N ASP A 188 2.55 -7.47 -25.80
CA ASP A 188 2.73 -6.76 -27.08
C ASP A 188 1.77 -7.24 -28.18
N ASN A 189 1.24 -8.46 -28.07
CA ASN A 189 0.25 -9.01 -28.97
C ASN A 189 -1.15 -8.38 -28.82
N ILE A 190 -1.38 -7.64 -27.73
CA ILE A 190 -2.66 -6.98 -27.45
C ILE A 190 -2.64 -5.57 -28.01
N GLN A 191 -3.16 -5.39 -29.22
CA GLN A 191 -3.19 -4.09 -29.90
C GLN A 191 -4.34 -3.17 -29.45
N GLU A 192 -5.38 -3.76 -28.88
CA GLU A 192 -6.60 -3.05 -28.44
C GLU A 192 -6.42 -2.27 -27.13
N ILE A 193 -5.29 -2.44 -26.46
CA ILE A 193 -4.99 -1.77 -25.19
C ILE A 193 -3.68 -1.00 -25.30
N LYS A 194 -3.78 0.32 -25.19
CA LYS A 194 -2.62 1.20 -25.15
C LYS A 194 -2.52 1.86 -23.77
N VAL A 195 -1.60 1.41 -22.94
CA VAL A 195 -1.29 2.01 -21.66
C VAL A 195 -0.14 3.00 -21.83
N SER A 196 -0.38 4.27 -21.59
CA SER A 196 0.68 5.28 -21.62
C SER A 196 1.20 5.55 -20.22
N LYS A 197 2.52 5.37 -20.03
CA LYS A 197 3.23 5.75 -18.81
C LYS A 197 3.52 7.26 -18.73
N GLU A 198 3.56 7.93 -19.87
CA GLU A 198 3.77 9.38 -19.94
C GLU A 198 2.43 10.11 -19.82
N LYS A 199 2.24 10.83 -18.73
CA LYS A 199 1.03 11.58 -18.42
C LYS A 199 1.40 13.01 -18.06
N LYS A 200 0.65 13.98 -18.60
CA LYS A 200 0.85 15.40 -18.31
C LYS A 200 -0.48 16.13 -18.30
N ILE A 201 -0.63 17.05 -17.37
CA ILE A 201 -1.72 18.02 -17.37
C ILE A 201 -1.15 19.38 -17.73
N SER A 202 -1.82 20.08 -18.65
CA SER A 202 -1.52 21.43 -19.05
C SER A 202 -2.75 22.31 -18.82
N ILE A 203 -2.53 23.48 -18.22
CA ILE A 203 -3.59 24.44 -17.97
C ILE A 203 -3.28 25.69 -18.77
N TYR A 204 -4.22 26.07 -19.61
CA TYR A 204 -4.14 27.28 -20.42
C TYR A 204 -5.11 28.30 -19.86
N PHE A 205 -4.62 29.52 -19.59
CA PHE A 205 -5.43 30.62 -19.11
C PHE A 205 -5.67 31.60 -20.24
N ASP A 206 -6.94 31.88 -20.53
CA ASP A 206 -7.35 32.90 -21.48
C ASP A 206 -8.07 34.02 -20.73
N LEU A 207 -7.76 35.27 -21.10
CA LEU A 207 -8.47 36.45 -20.64
C LEU A 207 -9.61 36.75 -21.63
N ALA A 208 -10.84 36.57 -21.16
CA ALA A 208 -12.04 36.89 -21.94
C ALA A 208 -12.85 37.93 -21.17
N GLU A 209 -12.85 39.17 -21.69
CA GLU A 209 -13.49 40.34 -21.06
C GLU A 209 -12.98 40.54 -19.62
N ASP A 210 -13.85 40.39 -18.62
CA ASP A 210 -13.50 40.54 -17.20
C ASP A 210 -13.30 39.19 -16.46
N ARG A 211 -13.11 38.09 -17.19
CA ARG A 211 -12.99 36.76 -16.63
C ARG A 211 -11.78 36.00 -17.13
N VAL A 212 -11.12 35.31 -16.23
CA VAL A 212 -10.09 34.32 -16.58
C VAL A 212 -10.78 32.98 -16.84
N ARG A 213 -10.55 32.43 -18.03
CA ARG A 213 -10.97 31.06 -18.36
C ARG A 213 -9.76 30.14 -18.25
N ALA A 214 -9.92 29.02 -17.58
CA ALA A 214 -8.93 27.97 -17.51
C ALA A 214 -9.37 26.78 -18.37
N ASN A 215 -8.55 26.42 -19.35
CA ASN A 215 -8.73 25.20 -20.15
C ASN A 215 -7.73 24.15 -19.68
N VAL A 216 -8.23 23.01 -19.24
CA VAL A 216 -7.41 21.90 -18.76
C VAL A 216 -7.28 20.87 -19.87
N LYS A 217 -6.04 20.62 -20.30
CA LYS A 217 -5.70 19.59 -21.29
C LYS A 217 -4.94 18.45 -20.65
N LEU A 218 -5.31 17.25 -21.04
CA LEU A 218 -4.65 16.00 -20.65
C LEU A 218 -3.79 15.51 -21.80
N LYS A 219 -2.60 15.07 -21.49
CA LYS A 219 -1.71 14.41 -22.45
C LYS A 219 -1.35 13.02 -21.94
N TYR A 220 -1.62 12.03 -22.78
CA TYR A 220 -1.23 10.63 -22.57
C TYR A 220 -0.35 10.20 -23.76
N GLY A 221 0.95 10.08 -23.50
CA GLY A 221 1.93 9.83 -24.56
C GLY A 221 1.90 10.94 -25.62
N ASN A 222 1.54 10.57 -26.86
CA ASN A 222 1.45 11.51 -27.98
C ASN A 222 0.06 12.14 -28.18
N SER A 223 -0.94 11.71 -27.44
CA SER A 223 -2.33 12.18 -27.56
C SER A 223 -2.62 13.27 -26.56
N GLU A 224 -3.15 14.40 -27.03
CA GLU A 224 -3.59 15.54 -26.20
C GLU A 224 -5.06 15.84 -26.48
N PHE A 225 -5.87 16.03 -25.43
CA PHE A 225 -7.31 16.28 -25.51
C PHE A 225 -7.78 17.12 -24.31
N ASP A 226 -8.96 17.71 -24.41
CA ASP A 226 -9.55 18.48 -23.32
C ASP A 226 -10.02 17.55 -22.19
N TYR A 227 -9.92 18.01 -20.95
CA TYR A 227 -10.28 17.20 -19.76
C TYR A 227 -11.69 16.58 -19.84
N PHE A 228 -12.65 17.30 -20.42
CA PHE A 228 -14.03 16.84 -20.55
C PHE A 228 -14.32 16.02 -21.80
N ASP A 229 -13.33 15.86 -22.68
CA ASP A 229 -13.52 15.07 -23.90
C ASP A 229 -13.65 13.58 -23.57
N LYS A 230 -14.56 12.91 -24.29
CA LYS A 230 -14.67 11.46 -24.25
C LYS A 230 -13.72 10.90 -25.33
N VAL A 231 -12.65 10.27 -24.88
CA VAL A 231 -11.68 9.63 -25.74
C VAL A 231 -11.75 8.13 -25.52
N ASP A 232 -12.26 7.39 -26.52
CA ASP A 232 -12.54 5.95 -26.37
C ASP A 232 -11.26 5.10 -26.50
N ASP A 233 -10.23 5.60 -27.20
CA ASP A 233 -9.00 4.84 -27.49
C ASP A 233 -7.92 4.96 -26.42
N ILE A 234 -8.13 5.79 -25.39
CA ILE A 234 -7.17 6.05 -24.33
C ILE A 234 -7.76 5.66 -22.99
N ILE A 235 -7.02 4.83 -22.27
CA ILE A 235 -7.40 4.48 -20.90
C ILE A 235 -6.90 5.58 -19.98
N ARG A 236 -7.84 6.31 -19.40
CA ARG A 236 -7.59 7.43 -18.49
C ARG A 236 -7.21 6.90 -17.11
N ASP A 237 -6.29 7.60 -16.46
CA ASP A 237 -5.88 7.36 -15.08
C ASP A 237 -6.67 8.31 -14.17
N ASP A 238 -7.73 7.80 -13.58
CA ASP A 238 -8.63 8.59 -12.74
C ASP A 238 -7.89 9.15 -11.50
N ASP A 239 -6.94 8.43 -10.93
CA ASP A 239 -6.18 8.90 -9.75
C ASP A 239 -5.25 10.07 -10.09
N PHE A 240 -4.54 9.97 -11.22
CA PHE A 240 -3.71 11.04 -11.73
C PHE A 240 -4.53 12.29 -12.02
N GLU A 241 -5.67 12.15 -12.67
CA GLU A 241 -6.56 13.24 -13.03
C GLU A 241 -7.23 13.89 -11.81
N ASN A 242 -7.76 13.09 -10.91
CA ASN A 242 -8.39 13.56 -9.68
C ASN A 242 -7.38 14.28 -8.76
N LYS A 243 -6.16 13.76 -8.65
CA LYS A 243 -5.10 14.43 -7.90
C LYS A 243 -4.81 15.81 -8.46
N ALA A 244 -4.68 15.93 -9.77
CA ALA A 244 -4.38 17.20 -10.41
C ALA A 244 -5.51 18.22 -10.26
N ILE A 245 -6.78 17.78 -10.35
CA ILE A 245 -7.94 18.64 -10.10
C ILE A 245 -7.99 19.07 -8.62
N SER A 246 -7.70 18.16 -7.70
CA SER A 246 -7.60 18.49 -6.27
C SER A 246 -6.52 19.53 -5.99
N ASP A 247 -5.35 19.38 -6.61
CA ASP A 247 -4.26 20.34 -6.47
C ASP A 247 -4.67 21.73 -7.02
N LEU A 248 -5.38 21.77 -8.16
CA LEU A 248 -5.91 23.01 -8.72
C LEU A 248 -6.93 23.70 -7.82
N THR A 249 -7.85 22.95 -7.23
CA THR A 249 -8.88 23.51 -6.34
C THR A 249 -8.30 24.01 -5.02
N ALA A 250 -7.14 23.55 -4.61
CA ALA A 250 -6.45 24.04 -3.42
C ALA A 250 -5.78 25.42 -3.61
N TYR A 251 -5.59 25.88 -4.88
CA TYR A 251 -5.04 27.20 -5.22
C TYR A 251 -6.10 28.26 -5.59
N GLY A 252 -7.38 27.88 -5.69
CA GLY A 252 -8.51 28.75 -6.00
C GLY A 252 -9.43 28.95 -4.84
#